data_693f6616996d9b57f21d815fd471fc9c
#
_entry.id   693f6616996d9b57f21d815fd471fc9c
#
_cell.length_a   1.000
_cell.length_b   1.000
_cell.length_c   1.000
_cell.angle_alpha   90.00
_cell.angle_beta   90.00
_cell.angle_gamma   90.00
#
_symmetry.space_group_name_H-M   'P 1'
#
loop_
_entity.id
_entity.type
_entity.pdbx_description
1 polymer ?
#
loop_
_entity_poly.entity_id
_entity_poly.type
_entity_poly.pdbx_seq_one_letter_code
_entity_poly.pdbx_strand_id
1 'polypeptide(L)'
;MGQMKDLYTDMHTEDLGEIKDLPDTIAEMIRNGNPNGAFEEAVQQKFQHAKHTLLSKHKDYGPKNISQSPGGPLNGLRVRMWDKFARINHLIDSGATPENESLKDSFLDMANYAIIAMLVLDKEWPNE
;
A
#
# COMPACT_ATOMS: atom_id res chain seq x y z
N MET A 1 10.89 10.41 -7.53
CA MET A 1 10.89 10.39 -6.97
C MET A 1 10.85 10.56 -6.45
N GLY A 2 10.76 10.70 -6.28
CA GLY A 2 10.89 10.82 -5.71
C GLY A 2 10.76 11.24 -4.73
N GLN A 3 10.24 11.45 -4.07
CA GLN A 3 10.37 11.76 -3.11
C GLN A 3 10.31 11.46 -1.90
N MET A 4 9.21 10.88 -1.14
CA MET A 4 9.49 10.39 0.17
C MET A 4 10.77 9.65 0.25
N LYS A 5 10.96 8.82 -0.76
CA LYS A 5 12.19 8.11 -0.88
C LYS A 5 13.39 9.04 -0.88
N ASP A 6 13.29 10.11 -1.59
CA ASP A 6 14.40 11.05 -1.65
C ASP A 6 14.71 11.60 -0.30
N LEU A 7 13.69 11.91 0.46
CA LEU A 7 13.86 12.48 1.75
C LEU A 7 14.65 11.58 2.69
N TYR A 8 14.29 10.32 2.70
CA TYR A 8 14.88 9.39 3.66
C TYR A 8 16.01 8.59 3.08
N THR A 9 16.03 8.42 1.79
CA THR A 9 17.01 7.55 1.17
C THR A 9 18.16 8.35 0.60
N ASP A 10 17.84 9.37 -0.17
CA ASP A 10 18.89 10.12 -0.86
C ASP A 10 19.76 10.90 0.07
N MET A 11 19.17 11.48 1.09
CA MET A 11 19.94 12.24 2.06
C MET A 11 21.01 11.42 2.72
N HIS A 12 20.76 10.12 2.81
CA HIS A 12 21.63 9.27 3.58
C HIS A 12 22.46 8.33 2.74
N THR A 13 22.39 8.45 1.43
CA THR A 13 22.96 7.45 0.56
C THR A 13 24.42 7.13 0.88
N GLU A 14 25.23 8.14 0.99
CA GLU A 14 26.65 7.92 1.21
C GLU A 14 26.96 7.51 2.63
N ASP A 15 26.29 8.18 3.54
CA ASP A 15 26.49 7.87 4.94
C ASP A 15 25.98 6.49 5.25
N LEU A 16 24.93 6.08 4.56
CA LEU A 16 24.34 4.76 4.80
C LEU A 16 25.31 3.64 4.46
N GLY A 17 26.31 3.90 3.65
CA GLY A 17 27.30 2.90 3.37
C GLY A 17 27.97 2.40 4.62
N GLU A 18 28.32 3.32 5.50
CA GLU A 18 28.92 2.95 6.78
C GLU A 18 27.87 2.52 7.79
N ILE A 19 26.72 3.18 7.74
CA ILE A 19 25.66 2.94 8.69
C ILE A 19 25.08 1.56 8.50
N LYS A 20 25.07 1.07 7.28
CA LYS A 20 24.53 -0.24 6.97
C LYS A 20 25.22 -1.35 7.73
N ASP A 21 26.47 -1.13 8.12
CA ASP A 21 27.19 -2.14 8.88
C ASP A 21 26.62 -2.32 10.28
N LEU A 22 25.77 -1.36 10.70
CA LEU A 22 25.16 -1.42 12.02
C LEU A 22 23.67 -1.11 11.91
N PRO A 23 22.92 -1.90 11.11
CA PRO A 23 21.52 -1.57 10.85
C PRO A 23 20.65 -1.56 12.10
N ASP A 24 20.89 -2.49 13.01
CA ASP A 24 20.08 -2.55 14.23
C ASP A 24 20.32 -1.34 15.10
N THR A 25 21.57 -0.92 15.18
CA THR A 25 21.91 0.25 15.97
C THR A 25 21.26 1.51 15.40
N ILE A 26 21.26 1.61 14.08
CA ILE A 26 20.65 2.77 13.43
C ILE A 26 19.16 2.79 13.68
N ALA A 27 18.51 1.65 13.55
CA ALA A 27 17.08 1.55 13.81
C ALA A 27 16.77 1.96 15.25
N GLU A 28 17.59 1.51 16.17
CA GLU A 28 17.43 1.87 17.57
C GLU A 28 17.60 3.35 17.79
N MET A 29 18.62 3.91 17.17
CA MET A 29 18.88 5.35 17.33
C MET A 29 17.72 6.18 16.78
N ILE A 30 17.17 5.76 15.66
CA ILE A 30 16.02 6.45 15.10
C ILE A 30 14.85 6.38 16.07
N ARG A 31 14.57 5.20 16.59
CA ARG A 31 13.44 5.02 17.50
C ARG A 31 13.64 5.75 18.81
N ASN A 32 14.85 5.73 19.35
CA ASN A 32 15.12 6.31 20.65
C ASN A 32 15.42 7.79 20.60
N GLY A 33 16.13 8.22 19.56
CA GLY A 33 16.49 9.63 19.39
C GLY A 33 15.45 10.43 18.63
N ASN A 34 14.55 9.75 17.92
CA ASN A 34 13.49 10.40 17.17
C ASN A 34 12.16 9.75 17.59
N PRO A 35 11.33 10.46 18.36
CA PRO A 35 10.08 9.88 18.84
C PRO A 35 9.18 9.34 17.74
N ASN A 36 9.33 9.85 16.50
CA ASN A 36 8.50 9.41 15.38
C ASN A 36 9.16 8.33 14.53
N GLY A 37 10.37 7.91 14.89
CA GLY A 37 11.11 6.94 14.07
C GLY A 37 10.37 5.62 13.89
N ALA A 38 9.82 5.08 14.97
CA ALA A 38 9.10 3.83 14.91
C ALA A 38 7.82 3.97 14.09
N PHE A 39 7.15 5.11 14.19
CA PHE A 39 5.94 5.37 13.41
C PHE A 39 6.27 5.46 11.93
N GLU A 40 7.32 6.20 11.59
CA GLU A 40 7.72 6.35 10.19
C GLU A 40 8.08 5.01 9.58
N GLU A 41 8.78 4.19 10.35
CA GLU A 41 9.12 2.85 9.89
C GLU A 41 7.87 2.00 9.66
N ALA A 42 6.92 2.09 10.56
CA ALA A 42 5.67 1.34 10.43
C ALA A 42 4.90 1.77 9.17
N VAL A 43 4.85 3.09 8.91
CA VAL A 43 4.21 3.60 7.70
C VAL A 43 4.88 3.03 6.46
N GLN A 44 6.20 3.06 6.45
CA GLN A 44 6.94 2.55 5.30
C GLN A 44 6.66 1.07 5.07
N GLN A 45 6.60 0.29 6.14
CA GLN A 45 6.31 -1.13 6.01
C GLN A 45 4.92 -1.38 5.46
N LYS A 46 3.95 -0.57 5.84
CA LYS A 46 2.59 -0.72 5.31
C LYS A 46 2.54 -0.42 3.83
N PHE A 47 3.22 0.63 3.39
CA PHE A 47 3.28 0.93 1.96
C PHE A 47 4.01 -0.16 1.18
N GLN A 48 5.09 -0.70 1.74
CA GLN A 48 5.81 -1.80 1.10
C GLN A 48 4.92 -3.03 0.94
N HIS A 49 4.18 -3.35 1.99
CA HIS A 49 3.27 -4.49 1.94
C HIS A 49 2.17 -4.28 0.89
N ALA A 50 1.60 -3.09 0.84
CA ALA A 50 0.57 -2.78 -0.14
C ALA A 50 1.12 -2.90 -1.57
N LYS A 51 2.31 -2.35 -1.79
CA LYS A 51 2.95 -2.44 -3.10
C LYS A 51 3.18 -3.89 -3.50
N HIS A 52 3.73 -4.68 -2.60
CA HIS A 52 4.01 -6.09 -2.88
C HIS A 52 2.73 -6.84 -3.24
N THR A 53 1.67 -6.61 -2.48
CA THR A 53 0.39 -7.26 -2.71
C THR A 53 -0.20 -6.86 -4.06
N LEU A 54 -0.14 -5.58 -4.39
CA LEU A 54 -0.67 -5.09 -5.66
C LEU A 54 0.05 -5.73 -6.84
N LEU A 55 1.37 -5.73 -6.79
CA LEU A 55 2.17 -6.28 -7.89
C LEU A 55 1.99 -7.78 -8.00
N SER A 56 1.88 -8.48 -6.88
CA SER A 56 1.66 -9.93 -6.88
C SER A 56 0.31 -10.28 -7.49
N LYS A 57 -0.74 -9.57 -7.09
CA LYS A 57 -2.07 -9.82 -7.65
C LYS A 57 -2.12 -9.46 -9.13
N HIS A 58 -1.41 -8.42 -9.52
CA HIS A 58 -1.38 -8.03 -10.92
C HIS A 58 -0.80 -9.15 -11.81
N LYS A 59 0.14 -9.92 -11.28
CA LYS A 59 0.68 -11.05 -12.04
C LYS A 59 -0.38 -12.11 -12.31
N ASP A 60 -1.29 -12.30 -11.37
CA ASP A 60 -2.34 -13.31 -11.53
C ASP A 60 -3.47 -12.82 -12.41
N TYR A 61 -3.90 -11.59 -12.19
CA TYR A 61 -5.09 -11.08 -12.88
C TYR A 61 -4.79 -10.43 -14.22
N GLY A 62 -3.58 -9.90 -14.39
CA GLY A 62 -3.28 -9.07 -15.55
C GLY A 62 -4.02 -7.74 -15.47
N PRO A 63 -3.90 -6.92 -16.52
CA PRO A 63 -4.48 -5.57 -16.45
C PRO A 63 -5.94 -5.47 -16.86
N LYS A 64 -6.47 -6.47 -17.59
CA LYS A 64 -7.77 -6.31 -18.23
C LYS A 64 -8.94 -6.36 -17.27
N ASN A 65 -8.76 -6.99 -16.11
CA ASN A 65 -9.82 -6.98 -15.09
C ASN A 65 -10.15 -5.56 -14.65
N ILE A 66 -9.22 -4.65 -14.83
CA ILE A 66 -9.43 -3.23 -14.53
C ILE A 66 -9.78 -2.49 -15.81
N SER A 67 -8.91 -2.58 -16.84
CA SER A 67 -9.06 -1.76 -18.03
C SER A 67 -10.33 -2.07 -18.82
N GLN A 68 -10.80 -3.31 -18.76
CA GLN A 68 -12.01 -3.72 -19.50
C GLN A 68 -13.19 -3.98 -18.57
N SER A 69 -13.18 -3.40 -17.41
CA SER A 69 -14.25 -3.56 -16.44
C SER A 69 -15.55 -2.97 -17.02
N PRO A 70 -16.69 -3.66 -16.85
CA PRO A 70 -17.97 -3.10 -17.32
C PRO A 70 -18.22 -1.70 -16.76
N GLY A 71 -18.62 -0.80 -17.61
CA GLY A 71 -18.82 0.59 -17.21
C GLY A 71 -17.55 1.40 -17.14
N GLY A 72 -16.41 0.81 -17.53
CA GLY A 72 -15.13 1.48 -17.52
C GLY A 72 -14.34 1.20 -16.27
N PRO A 73 -13.01 1.42 -16.33
CA PRO A 73 -12.13 1.07 -15.22
C PRO A 73 -12.47 1.80 -13.93
N LEU A 74 -12.78 3.07 -13.98
CA LEU A 74 -13.10 3.80 -12.75
C LEU A 74 -14.41 3.33 -12.15
N ASN A 75 -15.37 2.97 -12.97
CA ASN A 75 -16.62 2.43 -12.46
C ASN A 75 -16.39 1.09 -11.78
N GLY A 76 -15.58 0.23 -12.41
CA GLY A 76 -15.26 -1.07 -11.81
C GLY A 76 -14.56 -0.91 -10.48
N LEU A 77 -13.62 0.02 -10.41
CA LEU A 77 -12.91 0.28 -9.16
C LEU A 77 -13.85 0.81 -8.08
N ARG A 78 -14.75 1.71 -8.47
CA ARG A 78 -15.73 2.26 -7.53
C ARG A 78 -16.59 1.16 -6.94
N VAL A 79 -17.02 0.21 -7.76
CA VAL A 79 -17.84 -0.91 -7.28
C VAL A 79 -17.05 -1.80 -6.34
N ARG A 80 -15.79 -2.10 -6.69
CA ARG A 80 -14.95 -2.92 -5.84
C ARG A 80 -14.68 -2.26 -4.49
N MET A 81 -14.45 -0.95 -4.51
CA MET A 81 -14.25 -0.22 -3.27
C MET A 81 -15.51 -0.20 -2.42
N TRP A 82 -16.67 -0.09 -3.07
CA TRP A 82 -17.94 -0.15 -2.36
C TRP A 82 -18.11 -1.49 -1.63
N ASP A 83 -17.79 -2.60 -2.30
CA ASP A 83 -17.88 -3.91 -1.67
C ASP A 83 -17.02 -3.98 -0.41
N LYS A 84 -15.79 -3.49 -0.48
CA LYS A 84 -14.90 -3.52 0.67
C LYS A 84 -15.40 -2.60 1.76
N PHE A 85 -15.89 -1.43 1.39
CA PHE A 85 -16.41 -0.48 2.37
C PHE A 85 -17.62 -1.05 3.09
N ALA A 86 -18.52 -1.69 2.36
CA ALA A 86 -19.70 -2.32 2.97
C ALA A 86 -19.29 -3.43 3.93
N ARG A 87 -18.27 -4.22 3.56
CA ARG A 87 -17.78 -5.28 4.41
C ARG A 87 -17.14 -4.70 5.68
N ILE A 88 -16.36 -3.64 5.54
CA ILE A 88 -15.75 -2.97 6.68
C ILE A 88 -16.82 -2.48 7.64
N ASN A 89 -17.85 -1.83 7.11
CA ASN A 89 -18.95 -1.32 7.93
C ASN A 89 -19.64 -2.46 8.68
N HIS A 90 -19.92 -3.54 7.98
CA HIS A 90 -20.60 -4.68 8.61
C HIS A 90 -19.76 -5.29 9.73
N LEU A 91 -18.47 -5.49 9.49
CA LEU A 91 -17.61 -6.09 10.49
C LEU A 91 -17.43 -5.20 11.72
N ILE A 92 -17.30 -3.91 11.49
CA ILE A 92 -17.14 -2.97 12.61
C ILE A 92 -18.45 -2.87 13.41
N ASP A 93 -19.55 -2.72 12.71
CA ASP A 93 -20.84 -2.50 13.38
C ASP A 93 -21.31 -3.75 14.14
N SER A 94 -21.05 -4.92 13.57
CA SER A 94 -21.49 -6.18 14.20
C SER A 94 -20.53 -6.67 15.26
N GLY A 95 -19.26 -6.24 15.19
CA GLY A 95 -18.25 -6.75 16.09
C GLY A 95 -17.88 -8.20 15.82
N ALA A 96 -18.31 -8.75 14.68
CA ALA A 96 -18.07 -10.15 14.35
C ALA A 96 -16.61 -10.38 13.99
N THR A 97 -16.12 -11.59 14.30
CA THR A 97 -14.79 -12.00 13.87
C THR A 97 -14.90 -12.48 12.44
N PRO A 98 -14.10 -11.93 11.51
CA PRO A 98 -14.16 -12.37 10.12
C PRO A 98 -13.76 -13.83 9.98
N GLU A 99 -14.48 -14.57 9.12
CA GLU A 99 -14.17 -15.96 8.87
C GLU A 99 -13.23 -16.15 7.69
N ASN A 100 -13.24 -15.21 6.78
CA ASN A 100 -12.44 -15.35 5.56
C ASN A 100 -11.33 -14.31 5.57
N GLU A 101 -11.57 -13.21 4.91
CA GLU A 101 -10.60 -12.16 4.78
C GLU A 101 -10.63 -11.28 6.03
N SER A 102 -9.46 -10.92 6.57
CA SER A 102 -9.40 -10.09 7.77
C SER A 102 -9.87 -8.66 7.48
N LEU A 103 -10.23 -7.95 8.55
CA LEU A 103 -10.60 -6.53 8.42
C LEU A 103 -9.44 -5.74 7.83
N LYS A 104 -8.21 -6.03 8.28
CA LYS A 104 -7.03 -5.33 7.76
C LYS A 104 -6.88 -5.56 6.26
N ASP A 105 -7.18 -6.78 5.79
CA ASP A 105 -7.09 -7.07 4.35
C ASP A 105 -8.09 -6.26 3.54
N SER A 106 -9.26 -6.01 4.10
CA SER A 106 -10.23 -5.17 3.40
C SER A 106 -9.74 -3.74 3.26
N PHE A 107 -9.10 -3.20 4.30
CA PHE A 107 -8.50 -1.89 4.20
C PHE A 107 -7.35 -1.87 3.21
N LEU A 108 -6.54 -2.94 3.20
CA LEU A 108 -5.44 -3.04 2.25
C LEU A 108 -5.96 -3.03 0.81
N ASP A 109 -7.02 -3.79 0.55
CA ASP A 109 -7.61 -3.82 -0.78
C ASP A 109 -8.13 -2.46 -1.20
N MET A 110 -8.78 -1.74 -0.28
CA MET A 110 -9.26 -0.40 -0.59
C MET A 110 -8.10 0.55 -0.93
N ALA A 111 -7.02 0.47 -0.16
CA ALA A 111 -5.86 1.30 -0.43
C ALA A 111 -5.31 1.03 -1.82
N ASN A 112 -5.21 -0.25 -2.19
CA ASN A 112 -4.68 -0.62 -3.49
C ASN A 112 -5.62 -0.26 -4.63
N TYR A 113 -6.94 -0.39 -4.43
CA TYR A 113 -7.88 0.06 -5.45
C TYR A 113 -7.75 1.57 -5.68
N ALA A 114 -7.51 2.33 -4.61
CA ALA A 114 -7.31 3.77 -4.76
C ALA A 114 -6.04 4.09 -5.55
N ILE A 115 -4.95 3.36 -5.28
CA ILE A 115 -3.71 3.52 -6.02
C ILE A 115 -3.94 3.19 -7.51
N ILE A 116 -4.65 2.09 -7.77
CA ILE A 116 -4.95 1.69 -9.14
C ILE A 116 -5.77 2.77 -9.84
N ALA A 117 -6.72 3.38 -9.14
CA ALA A 117 -7.51 4.46 -9.71
C ALA A 117 -6.62 5.64 -10.11
N MET A 118 -5.63 5.95 -9.29
CA MET A 118 -4.70 7.02 -9.62
C MET A 118 -3.90 6.67 -10.88
N LEU A 119 -3.47 5.41 -10.99
CA LEU A 119 -2.76 4.97 -12.18
C LEU A 119 -3.65 5.05 -13.42
N VAL A 120 -4.91 4.69 -13.29
CA VAL A 120 -5.85 4.80 -14.40
C VAL A 120 -6.02 6.25 -14.83
N LEU A 121 -6.19 7.15 -13.87
CA LEU A 121 -6.38 8.56 -14.15
C LEU A 121 -5.16 9.19 -14.82
N ASP A 122 -3.98 8.74 -14.43
CA ASP A 122 -2.73 9.25 -14.99
C ASP A 122 -2.32 8.51 -16.27
N LYS A 123 -3.14 7.57 -16.72
CA LYS A 123 -2.88 6.77 -17.92
C LYS A 123 -1.60 5.95 -17.78
N GLU A 124 -1.36 5.49 -16.58
CA GLU A 124 -0.21 4.64 -16.27
C GLU A 124 -0.60 3.19 -16.02
N TRP A 125 -1.88 2.88 -16.04
CA TRP A 125 -2.32 1.50 -15.90
C TRP A 125 -2.13 0.78 -17.24
N PRO A 126 -1.51 -0.42 -17.26
CA PRO A 126 -1.25 -1.11 -18.52
C PRO A 126 -2.54 -1.51 -19.22
N ASN A 127 -2.50 -1.54 -20.54
CA ASN A 127 -3.64 -1.99 -21.33
C ASN A 127 -3.58 -3.48 -21.63
N GLU A 128 -2.40 -4.06 -21.50
CA GLU A 128 -2.24 -5.47 -21.80
C GLU A 128 -1.37 -6.17 -20.80
#